data_0d2dcd21b41b082e3b21b9426c2bf5ca
#
_entry.id   0d2dcd21b41b082e3b21b9426c2bf5ca
#
_cell.length_a   1.000
_cell.length_b   1.000
_cell.length_c   1.000
_cell.angle_alpha   90.00
_cell.angle_beta   90.00
_cell.angle_gamma   90.00
#
_symmetry.space_group_name_H-M   'P 1'
#
loop_
_entity.id
_entity.type
_entity.pdbx_description
1 polymer ?
#
loop_
_entity_poly.entity_id
_entity_poly.type
_entity_poly.pdbx_seq_one_letter_code
_entity_poly.pdbx_strand_id
1 'polypeptide(L)'
;GGKSLCYQLPALMMEGTAVVISPLIALMKNQVDAIRHTSENDGVAHFINSSLSKSAIDKVKEDILSGKTKLLYVAPESLTKDDNVSFLQHITISFYAVDEAHCISEWGHDFRPEYRKIRPIIDKIGNAPVIALTATATDKVRIDIKKSLGILDATEFKSSFNRPNLYYEIRPKTENIDKDIIKFIRQNPDKSGIIYCLSRKRVEELAEVLRSNNIKAEAYHAGMDPATRSATQDDFLMEKIDVIVATIAFGMGIDKPDVRFVIHYDMPKSLEGYY
;
A
#
# COMPACT_ATOMS: atom_id res chain seq x y z
N GLY A 1 2.34 -11.29 5.08
CA GLY A 1 0.94 -10.91 4.85
C GLY A 1 0.17 -10.76 6.15
N GLY A 2 -1.08 -10.28 6.06
CA GLY A 2 -1.98 -10.25 7.22
C GLY A 2 -1.90 -9.01 8.12
N LYS A 3 -1.04 -8.02 7.84
CA LYS A 3 -0.96 -6.77 8.60
C LYS A 3 -2.30 -6.05 8.71
N SER A 4 -3.04 -5.93 7.61
CA SER A 4 -4.34 -5.24 7.58
C SER A 4 -5.35 -5.91 8.52
N LEU A 5 -5.34 -7.23 8.63
CA LEU A 5 -6.24 -7.97 9.51
C LEU A 5 -6.02 -7.62 10.99
N CYS A 6 -4.78 -7.26 11.37
CA CYS A 6 -4.45 -6.89 12.76
C CYS A 6 -5.18 -5.62 13.25
N TYR A 7 -5.62 -4.76 12.35
CA TYR A 7 -6.44 -3.59 12.72
C TYR A 7 -7.88 -3.67 12.20
N GLN A 8 -8.13 -4.38 11.10
CA GLN A 8 -9.48 -4.50 10.56
C GLN A 8 -10.40 -5.30 11.49
N LEU A 9 -9.94 -6.46 11.95
CA LEU A 9 -10.75 -7.31 12.82
C LEU A 9 -11.09 -6.63 14.16
N PRO A 10 -10.14 -6.06 14.91
CA PRO A 10 -10.48 -5.32 16.14
C PRO A 10 -11.41 -4.14 15.87
N ALA A 11 -11.22 -3.38 14.78
CA ALA A 11 -12.07 -2.26 14.44
C ALA A 11 -13.54 -2.66 14.26
N LEU A 12 -13.79 -3.80 13.62
CA LEU A 12 -15.14 -4.32 13.43
C LEU A 12 -15.80 -4.76 14.76
N MET A 13 -15.00 -5.17 15.74
CA MET A 13 -15.48 -5.70 17.03
C MET A 13 -15.61 -4.62 18.11
N MET A 14 -14.83 -3.55 18.04
CA MET A 14 -14.79 -2.49 19.07
C MET A 14 -15.87 -1.45 18.84
N GLU A 15 -16.23 -0.76 19.92
CA GLU A 15 -17.07 0.44 19.85
C GLU A 15 -16.26 1.62 19.26
N GLY A 16 -16.95 2.51 18.52
CA GLY A 16 -16.33 3.67 17.87
C GLY A 16 -15.77 3.36 16.49
N THR A 17 -14.95 4.28 16.01
CA THR A 17 -14.32 4.23 14.67
C THR A 17 -12.80 4.15 14.82
N ALA A 18 -12.16 3.15 14.21
CA ALA A 18 -10.71 3.10 14.09
C ALA A 18 -10.25 4.05 12.98
N VAL A 19 -9.24 4.88 13.28
CA VAL A 19 -8.62 5.79 12.32
C VAL A 19 -7.34 5.15 11.79
N VAL A 20 -7.35 4.76 10.52
CA VAL A 20 -6.22 4.11 9.84
C VAL A 20 -5.48 5.14 9.00
N ILE A 21 -4.25 5.45 9.38
CA ILE A 21 -3.39 6.41 8.69
C ILE A 21 -2.55 5.64 7.69
N SER A 22 -2.75 5.89 6.40
CA SER A 22 -2.07 5.19 5.31
C SER A 22 -1.56 6.17 4.25
N PRO A 23 -0.37 5.91 3.64
CA PRO A 23 0.24 6.87 2.72
C PRO A 23 -0.30 6.80 1.30
N LEU A 24 -1.10 5.80 0.96
CA LEU A 24 -1.42 5.43 -0.41
C LEU A 24 -2.92 5.47 -0.67
N ILE A 25 -3.36 6.44 -1.48
CA ILE A 25 -4.78 6.64 -1.83
C ILE A 25 -5.38 5.39 -2.51
N ALA A 26 -4.66 4.79 -3.44
CA ALA A 26 -5.13 3.59 -4.14
C ALA A 26 -5.30 2.40 -3.18
N LEU A 27 -4.36 2.21 -2.25
CA LEU A 27 -4.44 1.17 -1.24
C LEU A 27 -5.64 1.38 -0.32
N MET A 28 -5.88 2.62 0.14
CA MET A 28 -7.04 2.94 0.97
C MET A 28 -8.36 2.55 0.29
N LYS A 29 -8.51 2.89 -1.00
CA LYS A 29 -9.70 2.52 -1.77
C LYS A 29 -9.87 1.01 -1.83
N ASN A 30 -8.83 0.27 -2.22
CA ASN A 30 -8.88 -1.19 -2.32
C ASN A 30 -9.24 -1.84 -0.97
N GLN A 31 -8.67 -1.36 0.14
CA GLN A 31 -8.97 -1.86 1.48
C GLN A 31 -10.43 -1.58 1.88
N VAL A 32 -10.94 -0.38 1.60
CA VAL A 32 -12.33 -0.01 1.86
C VAL A 32 -13.29 -0.87 1.04
N ASP A 33 -13.01 -1.02 -0.26
CA ASP A 33 -13.85 -1.82 -1.16
C ASP A 33 -13.88 -3.29 -0.71
N ALA A 34 -12.72 -3.86 -0.36
CA ALA A 34 -12.64 -5.24 0.15
C ALA A 34 -13.47 -5.45 1.42
N ILE A 35 -13.42 -4.50 2.37
CA ILE A 35 -14.19 -4.60 3.62
C ILE A 35 -15.69 -4.46 3.34
N ARG A 36 -16.09 -3.53 2.48
CA ARG A 36 -17.49 -3.35 2.08
C ARG A 36 -18.07 -4.59 1.43
N HIS A 37 -17.30 -5.27 0.58
CA HIS A 37 -17.75 -6.51 -0.07
C HIS A 37 -17.99 -7.66 0.92
N THR A 38 -17.40 -7.63 2.10
CA THR A 38 -17.60 -8.65 3.15
C THR A 38 -18.66 -8.24 4.18
N SER A 39 -19.23 -7.05 4.06
CA SER A 39 -20.21 -6.48 5.00
C SER A 39 -21.54 -6.21 4.32
N GLU A 40 -22.64 -6.41 5.02
CA GLU A 40 -23.97 -5.96 4.60
C GLU A 40 -24.15 -4.42 4.71
N ASN A 41 -23.21 -3.74 5.35
CA ASN A 41 -23.23 -2.30 5.58
C ASN A 41 -22.15 -1.61 4.72
N ASP A 42 -22.57 -0.94 3.65
CA ASP A 42 -21.68 -0.16 2.76
C ASP A 42 -20.96 0.99 3.47
N GLY A 43 -21.49 1.47 4.59
CA GLY A 43 -20.90 2.52 5.42
C GLY A 43 -19.87 2.02 6.44
N VAL A 44 -19.59 0.72 6.52
CA VAL A 44 -18.69 0.13 7.51
C VAL A 44 -17.27 0.66 7.44
N ALA A 45 -16.79 1.00 6.25
CA ALA A 45 -15.47 1.56 6.01
C ALA A 45 -15.54 2.73 5.01
N HIS A 46 -14.76 3.77 5.30
CA HIS A 46 -14.62 4.94 4.43
C HIS A 46 -13.16 5.37 4.34
N PHE A 47 -12.85 6.24 3.38
CA PHE A 47 -11.57 6.94 3.33
C PHE A 47 -11.77 8.45 3.14
N ILE A 48 -10.83 9.23 3.64
CA ILE A 48 -10.74 10.68 3.40
C ILE A 48 -9.36 11.00 2.81
N ASN A 49 -9.36 11.59 1.63
CA ASN A 49 -8.17 12.09 0.95
C ASN A 49 -8.46 13.37 0.16
N SER A 50 -7.46 13.92 -0.51
CA SER A 50 -7.59 15.16 -1.28
C SER A 50 -8.42 15.08 -2.55
N SER A 51 -8.79 13.87 -3.00
CA SER A 51 -9.55 13.67 -4.25
C SER A 51 -11.07 13.65 -4.02
N LEU A 52 -11.54 13.56 -2.76
CA LEU A 52 -12.97 13.51 -2.47
C LEU A 52 -13.63 14.87 -2.59
N SER A 53 -14.84 14.89 -3.16
CA SER A 53 -15.70 16.08 -3.17
C SER A 53 -16.22 16.40 -1.75
N LYS A 54 -16.64 17.65 -1.53
CA LYS A 54 -17.20 18.06 -0.25
C LYS A 54 -18.42 17.22 0.13
N SER A 55 -19.33 16.96 -0.80
CA SER A 55 -20.53 16.14 -0.56
C SER A 55 -20.18 14.70 -0.16
N ALA A 56 -19.12 14.12 -0.75
CA ALA A 56 -18.65 12.80 -0.35
C ALA A 56 -18.07 12.80 1.07
N ILE A 57 -17.34 13.84 1.45
CA ILE A 57 -16.81 14.00 2.82
C ILE A 57 -17.96 14.16 3.83
N ASP A 58 -19.00 14.94 3.49
CA ASP A 58 -20.16 15.13 4.35
C ASP A 58 -20.89 13.81 4.58
N LYS A 59 -21.05 12.97 3.54
CA LYS A 59 -21.61 11.63 3.67
C LYS A 59 -20.77 10.71 4.58
N VAL A 60 -19.45 10.74 4.45
CA VAL A 60 -18.54 10.01 5.35
C VAL A 60 -18.75 10.43 6.80
N LYS A 61 -18.82 11.74 7.06
CA LYS A 61 -19.06 12.28 8.41
C LYS A 61 -20.41 11.84 8.99
N GLU A 62 -21.47 11.84 8.17
CA GLU A 62 -22.80 11.36 8.57
C GLU A 62 -22.78 9.89 8.98
N ASP A 63 -22.14 9.02 8.17
CA ASP A 63 -22.04 7.59 8.47
C ASP A 63 -21.20 7.32 9.73
N ILE A 64 -20.17 8.11 10.00
CA ILE A 64 -19.38 8.05 11.24
C ILE A 64 -20.27 8.44 12.45
N LEU A 65 -20.96 9.58 12.37
CA LEU A 65 -21.81 10.08 13.47
C LEU A 65 -22.98 9.12 13.77
N SER A 66 -23.49 8.42 12.77
CA SER A 66 -24.52 7.40 12.95
C SER A 66 -24.00 6.07 13.49
N GLY A 67 -22.67 5.93 13.73
CA GLY A 67 -22.06 4.71 14.24
C GLY A 67 -21.94 3.58 13.22
N LYS A 68 -22.24 3.82 11.95
CA LYS A 68 -22.11 2.82 10.89
C LYS A 68 -20.66 2.52 10.55
N THR A 69 -19.78 3.53 10.63
CA THR A 69 -18.40 3.43 10.20
C THR A 69 -17.50 2.88 11.29
N LYS A 70 -16.88 1.75 11.03
CA LYS A 70 -15.91 1.08 11.91
C LYS A 70 -14.46 1.41 11.56
N LEU A 71 -14.19 1.67 10.28
CA LEU A 71 -12.85 2.00 9.78
C LEU A 71 -12.90 3.28 8.95
N LEU A 72 -12.08 4.25 9.33
CA LEU A 72 -11.82 5.46 8.56
C LEU A 72 -10.37 5.50 8.14
N TYR A 73 -10.10 5.32 6.85
CA TYR A 73 -8.77 5.49 6.27
C TYR A 73 -8.52 6.96 5.95
N VAL A 74 -7.38 7.48 6.40
CA VAL A 74 -7.02 8.89 6.22
C VAL A 74 -5.60 9.01 5.72
N ALA A 75 -5.38 9.83 4.67
CA ALA A 75 -4.05 10.22 4.27
C ALA A 75 -3.45 11.19 5.31
N PRO A 76 -2.13 11.12 5.61
CA PRO A 76 -1.50 11.99 6.59
C PRO A 76 -1.76 13.49 6.34
N GLU A 77 -1.74 13.92 5.07
CA GLU A 77 -1.99 15.30 4.67
C GLU A 77 -3.45 15.74 4.92
N SER A 78 -4.38 14.78 4.85
CA SER A 78 -5.79 15.04 5.15
C SER A 78 -6.06 15.06 6.65
N LEU A 79 -5.30 14.27 7.42
CA LEU A 79 -5.40 14.26 8.87
C LEU A 79 -4.95 15.60 9.48
N THR A 80 -4.04 16.33 8.82
CA THR A 80 -3.54 17.63 9.31
C THR A 80 -4.52 18.79 9.12
N LYS A 81 -5.61 18.62 8.35
CA LYS A 81 -6.59 19.70 8.11
C LYS A 81 -7.42 19.97 9.34
N ASP A 82 -7.54 21.24 9.74
CA ASP A 82 -8.24 21.66 10.96
C ASP A 82 -9.70 21.15 11.01
N ASP A 83 -10.43 21.16 9.88
CA ASP A 83 -11.79 20.65 9.79
C ASP A 83 -11.89 19.15 10.12
N ASN A 84 -10.89 18.36 9.71
CA ASN A 84 -10.87 16.94 10.00
C ASN A 84 -10.47 16.69 11.46
N VAL A 85 -9.51 17.43 11.98
CA VAL A 85 -9.09 17.35 13.39
C VAL A 85 -10.29 17.71 14.28
N SER A 86 -10.95 18.85 14.03
CA SER A 86 -12.13 19.28 14.78
C SER A 86 -13.25 18.27 14.74
N PHE A 87 -13.52 17.66 13.59
CA PHE A 87 -14.52 16.60 13.45
C PHE A 87 -14.17 15.37 14.30
N LEU A 88 -12.91 14.89 14.20
CA LEU A 88 -12.45 13.70 14.89
C LEU A 88 -12.44 13.89 16.42
N GLN A 89 -12.32 15.10 16.94
CA GLN A 89 -12.43 15.41 18.37
C GLN A 89 -13.83 15.14 18.96
N HIS A 90 -14.86 15.06 18.11
CA HIS A 90 -16.25 14.92 18.55
C HIS A 90 -16.80 13.50 18.38
N ILE A 91 -15.97 12.53 17.99
CA ILE A 91 -16.37 11.15 17.80
C ILE A 91 -15.62 10.20 18.76
N THR A 92 -16.17 9.02 18.98
CA THR A 92 -15.48 7.97 19.72
C THR A 92 -14.51 7.27 18.80
N ILE A 93 -13.20 7.42 19.09
CA ILE A 93 -12.13 6.72 18.37
C ILE A 93 -11.78 5.46 19.14
N SER A 94 -11.89 4.29 18.49
CA SER A 94 -11.52 3.01 19.11
C SER A 94 -10.00 2.86 19.23
N PHE A 95 -9.25 3.20 18.20
CA PHE A 95 -7.78 3.25 18.19
C PHE A 95 -7.27 3.94 16.91
N TYR A 96 -5.98 4.25 16.87
CA TYR A 96 -5.27 4.70 15.68
C TYR A 96 -4.39 3.56 15.14
N ALA A 97 -4.47 3.29 13.84
CA ALA A 97 -3.57 2.39 13.15
C ALA A 97 -2.68 3.18 12.20
N VAL A 98 -1.36 3.13 12.40
CA VAL A 98 -0.39 3.77 11.51
C VAL A 98 0.17 2.69 10.59
N ASP A 99 -0.36 2.64 9.37
CA ASP A 99 0.12 1.71 8.35
C ASP A 99 1.38 2.28 7.66
N GLU A 100 2.21 1.38 7.15
CA GLU A 100 3.54 1.71 6.60
C GLU A 100 4.34 2.65 7.53
N ALA A 101 4.33 2.33 8.83
CA ALA A 101 4.91 3.17 9.87
C ALA A 101 6.41 3.50 9.67
N HIS A 102 7.12 2.73 8.81
CA HIS A 102 8.50 3.04 8.43
C HIS A 102 8.65 4.40 7.74
N CYS A 103 7.55 4.94 7.17
CA CYS A 103 7.53 6.28 6.58
C CYS A 103 7.81 7.40 7.59
N ILE A 104 7.73 7.14 8.89
CA ILE A 104 8.03 8.12 9.95
C ILE A 104 9.54 8.37 10.11
N SER A 105 10.36 7.41 9.67
CA SER A 105 11.79 7.38 9.91
C SER A 105 12.59 7.83 8.69
N GLU A 106 13.52 8.77 8.90
CA GLU A 106 14.50 9.19 7.90
C GLU A 106 15.46 8.05 7.51
N TRP A 107 15.55 7.02 8.35
CA TRP A 107 16.32 5.80 8.08
C TRP A 107 15.49 4.74 7.35
N GLY A 108 14.21 5.00 7.11
CA GLY A 108 13.32 4.16 6.30
C GLY A 108 13.55 4.41 4.81
N HIS A 109 13.14 3.47 3.98
CA HIS A 109 13.30 3.56 2.52
C HIS A 109 12.28 4.51 1.84
N ASP A 110 11.21 4.91 2.53
CA ASP A 110 10.16 5.82 2.03
C ASP A 110 9.80 6.84 3.12
N PHE A 111 10.76 7.70 3.48
CA PHE A 111 10.53 8.74 4.47
C PHE A 111 9.52 9.77 3.98
N ARG A 112 8.50 10.07 4.82
CA ARG A 112 7.48 11.08 4.57
C ARG A 112 7.36 12.04 5.74
N PRO A 113 7.72 13.32 5.57
CA PRO A 113 7.69 14.31 6.65
C PRO A 113 6.32 14.44 7.35
N GLU A 114 5.23 14.20 6.63
CA GLU A 114 3.87 14.25 7.17
C GLU A 114 3.64 13.21 8.28
N TYR A 115 4.33 12.07 8.23
CA TYR A 115 4.25 11.05 9.27
C TYR A 115 4.79 11.52 10.62
N ARG A 116 5.74 12.46 10.65
CA ARG A 116 6.25 13.08 11.89
C ARG A 116 5.19 13.93 12.60
N LYS A 117 4.15 14.36 11.88
CA LYS A 117 3.04 15.15 12.45
C LYS A 117 1.95 14.28 13.09
N ILE A 118 1.96 12.96 12.89
CA ILE A 118 0.88 12.06 13.34
C ILE A 118 0.72 12.14 14.87
N ARG A 119 1.78 12.01 15.66
CA ARG A 119 1.68 12.04 17.12
C ARG A 119 1.11 13.36 17.64
N PRO A 120 1.64 14.54 17.26
CA PRO A 120 1.04 15.82 17.65
C PRO A 120 -0.44 15.97 17.29
N ILE A 121 -0.88 15.36 16.18
CA ILE A 121 -2.28 15.42 15.76
C ILE A 121 -3.14 14.47 16.61
N ILE A 122 -2.68 13.26 16.88
CA ILE A 122 -3.34 12.33 17.81
C ILE A 122 -3.54 13.01 19.17
N ASP A 123 -2.54 13.70 19.70
CA ASP A 123 -2.62 14.42 20.96
C ASP A 123 -3.67 15.54 20.94
N LYS A 124 -3.90 16.17 19.79
CA LYS A 124 -4.97 17.18 19.61
C LYS A 124 -6.36 16.56 19.50
N ILE A 125 -6.48 15.44 18.78
CA ILE A 125 -7.79 14.79 18.55
C ILE A 125 -8.30 14.14 19.83
N GLY A 126 -7.49 13.31 20.46
CA GLY A 126 -7.84 12.60 21.67
C GLY A 126 -7.04 11.32 21.86
N ASN A 127 -6.82 10.94 23.09
CA ASN A 127 -6.02 9.77 23.43
C ASN A 127 -6.81 8.48 23.19
N ALA A 128 -6.24 7.60 22.36
CA ALA A 128 -6.71 6.25 22.09
C ALA A 128 -5.49 5.34 21.86
N PRO A 129 -5.65 4.01 21.95
CA PRO A 129 -4.56 3.08 21.66
C PRO A 129 -3.97 3.32 20.26
N VAL A 130 -2.67 3.09 20.11
CA VAL A 130 -1.97 3.23 18.82
C VAL A 130 -1.33 1.90 18.45
N ILE A 131 -1.60 1.42 17.23
CA ILE A 131 -0.91 0.31 16.61
C ILE A 131 -0.10 0.81 15.41
N ALA A 132 1.17 0.43 15.32
CA ALA A 132 2.05 0.77 14.21
C ALA A 132 2.42 -0.51 13.43
N LEU A 133 2.25 -0.50 12.12
CA LEU A 133 2.46 -1.65 11.25
C LEU A 133 3.42 -1.30 10.11
N THR A 134 4.35 -2.21 9.85
CA THR A 134 5.25 -2.11 8.69
C THR A 134 5.72 -3.48 8.26
N ALA A 135 6.05 -3.65 6.98
CA ALA A 135 6.67 -4.86 6.46
C ALA A 135 8.20 -4.83 6.63
N THR A 136 8.79 -3.63 6.59
CA THR A 136 10.22 -3.42 6.45
C THR A 136 10.68 -2.42 7.51
N ALA A 137 11.19 -2.90 8.64
CA ALA A 137 11.75 -2.04 9.65
C ALA A 137 12.97 -2.69 10.30
N THR A 138 14.14 -2.09 10.08
CA THR A 138 15.34 -2.42 10.82
C THR A 138 15.18 -2.03 12.30
N ASP A 139 16.06 -2.48 13.18
CA ASP A 139 15.99 -2.15 14.59
C ASP A 139 16.04 -0.63 14.83
N LYS A 140 16.85 0.08 14.05
CA LYS A 140 16.95 1.55 14.09
C LYS A 140 15.62 2.22 13.71
N VAL A 141 14.99 1.76 12.64
CA VAL A 141 13.68 2.25 12.19
C VAL A 141 12.59 1.98 13.22
N ARG A 142 12.58 0.78 13.83
CA ARG A 142 11.60 0.42 14.88
C ARG A 142 11.70 1.33 16.09
N ILE A 143 12.93 1.60 16.56
CA ILE A 143 13.17 2.52 17.68
C ILE A 143 12.66 3.92 17.33
N ASP A 144 12.91 4.39 16.12
CA ASP A 144 12.47 5.71 15.66
C ASP A 144 10.93 5.80 15.56
N ILE A 145 10.27 4.75 15.05
CA ILE A 145 8.80 4.64 15.04
C ILE A 145 8.24 4.78 16.45
N LYS A 146 8.75 3.98 17.40
CA LYS A 146 8.27 4.00 18.79
C LYS A 146 8.44 5.36 19.45
N LYS A 147 9.60 6.01 19.25
CA LYS A 147 9.87 7.37 19.76
C LYS A 147 8.94 8.39 19.15
N SER A 148 8.81 8.39 17.82
CA SER A 148 8.03 9.39 17.09
C SER A 148 6.53 9.28 17.33
N LEU A 149 6.02 8.08 17.58
CA LEU A 149 4.61 7.85 17.94
C LEU A 149 4.34 7.91 19.44
N GLY A 150 5.36 8.05 20.30
CA GLY A 150 5.19 8.08 21.74
C GLY A 150 4.70 6.75 22.34
N ILE A 151 5.11 5.61 21.75
CA ILE A 151 4.70 4.25 22.14
C ILE A 151 5.90 3.39 22.57
N LEU A 152 6.79 3.94 23.39
CA LEU A 152 8.04 3.28 23.78
C LEU A 152 7.81 1.91 24.46
N ASP A 153 6.75 1.80 25.25
CA ASP A 153 6.41 0.59 26.00
C ASP A 153 5.50 -0.37 25.22
N ALA A 154 5.24 -0.09 23.93
CA ALA A 154 4.39 -0.95 23.12
C ALA A 154 4.98 -2.35 22.94
N THR A 155 4.14 -3.36 23.07
CA THR A 155 4.49 -4.75 22.74
C THR A 155 4.85 -4.88 21.28
N GLU A 156 5.96 -5.53 20.99
CA GLU A 156 6.43 -5.76 19.63
C GLU A 156 6.19 -7.19 19.17
N PHE A 157 5.65 -7.32 17.97
CA PHE A 157 5.52 -8.59 17.27
C PHE A 157 6.39 -8.52 16.02
N LYS A 158 7.42 -9.35 15.93
CA LYS A 158 8.35 -9.41 14.80
C LYS A 158 8.36 -10.81 14.23
N SER A 159 8.08 -10.92 12.93
CA SER A 159 8.29 -12.15 12.18
C SER A 159 9.65 -12.11 11.45
N SER A 160 10.12 -13.26 11.03
CA SER A 160 11.30 -13.36 10.17
C SER A 160 11.05 -12.69 8.82
N PHE A 161 12.07 -12.01 8.27
CA PHE A 161 12.06 -11.55 6.89
C PHE A 161 12.21 -12.71 5.89
N ASN A 162 12.68 -13.86 6.34
CA ASN A 162 12.77 -15.03 5.48
C ASN A 162 11.37 -15.54 5.12
N ARG A 163 11.11 -15.64 3.84
CA ARG A 163 9.87 -16.17 3.26
C ARG A 163 10.18 -17.48 2.55
N PRO A 164 10.04 -18.64 3.23
CA PRO A 164 10.48 -19.95 2.70
C PRO A 164 9.73 -20.36 1.43
N ASN A 165 8.61 -19.71 1.12
CA ASN A 165 7.85 -19.90 -0.11
C ASN A 165 8.36 -19.10 -1.31
N LEU A 166 9.37 -18.23 -1.12
CA LEU A 166 9.99 -17.44 -2.19
C LEU A 166 11.37 -17.98 -2.51
N TYR A 167 11.60 -18.22 -3.79
CA TYR A 167 12.92 -18.52 -4.31
C TYR A 167 13.57 -17.25 -4.85
N TYR A 168 14.79 -16.96 -4.39
CA TYR A 168 15.57 -15.80 -4.82
C TYR A 168 16.71 -16.26 -5.72
N GLU A 169 16.86 -15.63 -6.87
CA GLU A 169 17.93 -15.90 -7.82
C GLU A 169 18.52 -14.60 -8.34
N ILE A 170 19.84 -14.56 -8.47
CA ILE A 170 20.58 -13.45 -9.08
C ILE A 170 21.30 -14.00 -10.31
N ARG A 171 21.03 -13.38 -11.46
CA ARG A 171 21.67 -13.72 -12.74
C ARG A 171 22.53 -12.58 -13.24
N PRO A 172 23.71 -12.85 -13.81
CA PRO A 172 24.48 -11.82 -14.50
C PRO A 172 23.66 -11.20 -15.64
N LYS A 173 23.69 -9.87 -15.75
CA LYS A 173 23.04 -9.15 -16.85
C LYS A 173 23.86 -9.31 -18.11
N THR A 174 23.30 -9.92 -19.14
CA THR A 174 23.93 -10.16 -20.43
C THR A 174 23.33 -9.26 -21.52
N GLU A 175 23.95 -9.22 -22.70
CA GLU A 175 23.39 -8.53 -23.88
C GLU A 175 22.09 -9.17 -24.36
N ASN A 176 21.80 -10.42 -23.99
CA ASN A 176 20.60 -11.17 -24.38
C ASN A 176 19.51 -11.21 -23.31
N ILE A 177 19.55 -10.32 -22.31
CA ILE A 177 18.64 -10.35 -21.16
C ILE A 177 17.16 -10.39 -21.57
N ASP A 178 16.76 -9.69 -22.63
CA ASP A 178 15.36 -9.69 -23.10
C ASP A 178 14.95 -11.08 -23.59
N LYS A 179 15.84 -11.78 -24.29
CA LYS A 179 15.63 -13.16 -24.73
C LYS A 179 15.53 -14.12 -23.56
N ASP A 180 16.36 -13.90 -22.53
CA ASP A 180 16.33 -14.72 -21.32
C ASP A 180 15.03 -14.53 -20.54
N ILE A 181 14.52 -13.28 -20.44
CA ILE A 181 13.22 -12.98 -19.84
C ILE A 181 12.08 -13.64 -20.63
N ILE A 182 12.08 -13.50 -21.96
CA ILE A 182 11.07 -14.14 -22.83
C ILE A 182 11.09 -15.66 -22.63
N LYS A 183 12.27 -16.27 -22.62
CA LYS A 183 12.45 -17.70 -22.39
C LYS A 183 11.91 -18.11 -21.02
N PHE A 184 12.22 -17.35 -19.97
CA PHE A 184 11.72 -17.61 -18.62
C PHE A 184 10.19 -17.55 -18.57
N ILE A 185 9.56 -16.55 -19.16
CA ILE A 185 8.11 -16.41 -19.18
C ILE A 185 7.46 -17.59 -19.93
N ARG A 186 8.00 -17.97 -21.09
CA ARG A 186 7.51 -19.11 -21.87
C ARG A 186 7.66 -20.46 -21.17
N GLN A 187 8.66 -20.59 -20.29
CA GLN A 187 8.86 -21.79 -19.46
C GLN A 187 7.92 -21.81 -18.23
N ASN A 188 7.24 -20.70 -17.97
CA ASN A 188 6.27 -20.53 -16.90
C ASN A 188 4.91 -20.07 -17.46
N PRO A 189 4.26 -20.86 -18.32
CA PRO A 189 2.97 -20.49 -18.93
C PRO A 189 1.91 -20.30 -17.85
N ASP A 190 0.94 -19.45 -18.14
CA ASP A 190 -0.22 -19.18 -17.28
C ASP A 190 0.14 -18.65 -15.88
N LYS A 191 1.32 -18.02 -15.75
CA LYS A 191 1.76 -17.41 -14.51
C LYS A 191 1.85 -15.89 -14.67
N SER A 192 1.16 -15.18 -13.79
CA SER A 192 1.25 -13.71 -13.70
C SER A 192 2.57 -13.28 -13.07
N GLY A 193 3.14 -12.19 -13.58
CA GLY A 193 4.38 -11.66 -13.09
C GLY A 193 4.56 -10.16 -13.25
N ILE A 194 5.53 -9.62 -12.53
CA ILE A 194 5.89 -8.20 -12.57
C ILE A 194 7.38 -8.08 -12.93
N ILE A 195 7.71 -7.16 -13.83
CA ILE A 195 9.10 -6.86 -14.21
C ILE A 195 9.39 -5.40 -13.88
N TYR A 196 10.32 -5.15 -12.95
CA TYR A 196 10.70 -3.80 -12.56
C TYR A 196 11.91 -3.30 -13.34
N CYS A 197 11.76 -2.11 -13.94
CA CYS A 197 12.81 -1.36 -14.61
C CYS A 197 13.00 0.02 -13.95
N LEU A 198 14.22 0.57 -13.99
CA LEU A 198 14.51 1.89 -13.42
C LEU A 198 13.95 3.05 -14.24
N SER A 199 13.87 2.94 -15.57
CA SER A 199 13.44 4.03 -16.45
C SER A 199 12.12 3.75 -17.14
N ARG A 200 11.30 4.81 -17.31
CA ARG A 200 10.03 4.76 -18.06
C ARG A 200 10.24 4.24 -19.47
N LYS A 201 11.27 4.76 -20.16
CA LYS A 201 11.63 4.34 -21.51
C LYS A 201 11.86 2.83 -21.59
N ARG A 202 12.63 2.27 -20.63
CA ARG A 202 12.87 0.83 -20.61
C ARG A 202 11.62 0.01 -20.33
N VAL A 203 10.73 0.52 -19.52
CA VAL A 203 9.41 -0.09 -19.26
C VAL A 203 8.63 -0.25 -20.56
N GLU A 204 8.53 0.84 -21.34
CA GLU A 204 7.79 0.84 -22.61
C GLU A 204 8.43 -0.07 -23.65
N GLU A 205 9.78 0.02 -23.83
CA GLU A 205 10.55 -0.81 -24.77
C GLU A 205 10.39 -2.31 -24.46
N LEU A 206 10.55 -2.71 -23.20
CA LEU A 206 10.47 -4.11 -22.81
C LEU A 206 9.04 -4.64 -22.94
N ALA A 207 8.02 -3.87 -22.57
CA ALA A 207 6.63 -4.25 -22.78
C ALA A 207 6.31 -4.50 -24.26
N GLU A 208 6.83 -3.64 -25.17
CA GLU A 208 6.68 -3.82 -26.60
C GLU A 208 7.40 -5.08 -27.12
N VAL A 209 8.62 -5.33 -26.65
CA VAL A 209 9.38 -6.56 -26.97
C VAL A 209 8.60 -7.80 -26.53
N LEU A 210 7.99 -7.80 -25.35
CA LEU A 210 7.17 -8.91 -24.86
C LEU A 210 5.93 -9.13 -25.71
N ARG A 211 5.18 -8.06 -26.04
CA ARG A 211 3.99 -8.12 -26.93
C ARG A 211 4.36 -8.66 -28.30
N SER A 212 5.44 -8.18 -28.89
CA SER A 212 5.96 -8.66 -30.20
C SER A 212 6.34 -10.14 -30.18
N ASN A 213 6.51 -10.71 -29.00
CA ASN A 213 6.78 -12.15 -28.78
C ASN A 213 5.54 -12.93 -28.30
N ASN A 214 4.33 -12.38 -28.51
CA ASN A 214 3.03 -12.97 -28.13
C ASN A 214 2.87 -13.20 -26.61
N ILE A 215 3.48 -12.36 -25.79
CA ILE A 215 3.26 -12.33 -24.33
C ILE A 215 2.30 -11.18 -24.04
N LYS A 216 1.21 -11.45 -23.32
CA LYS A 216 0.25 -10.42 -22.88
C LYS A 216 0.90 -9.55 -21.80
N ALA A 217 1.60 -8.51 -22.23
CA ALA A 217 2.35 -7.63 -21.35
C ALA A 217 1.96 -6.17 -21.57
N GLU A 218 1.87 -5.39 -20.48
CA GLU A 218 1.62 -3.96 -20.52
C GLU A 218 2.62 -3.16 -19.69
N ALA A 219 2.87 -1.92 -20.13
CA ALA A 219 3.71 -0.96 -19.44
C ALA A 219 2.93 -0.27 -18.31
N TYR A 220 3.60 0.04 -17.20
CA TYR A 220 3.03 0.82 -16.11
C TYR A 220 4.07 1.75 -15.46
N HIS A 221 3.82 3.05 -15.50
CA HIS A 221 4.68 4.04 -14.84
C HIS A 221 3.93 5.36 -14.57
N ALA A 222 4.45 6.18 -13.68
CA ALA A 222 3.83 7.43 -13.25
C ALA A 222 3.68 8.49 -14.37
N GLY A 223 4.35 8.33 -15.51
CA GLY A 223 4.20 9.22 -16.68
C GLY A 223 2.98 8.95 -17.55
N MET A 224 2.29 7.82 -17.35
CA MET A 224 1.06 7.49 -18.04
C MET A 224 -0.11 8.29 -17.47
N ASP A 225 -1.15 8.53 -18.28
CA ASP A 225 -2.37 9.16 -17.77
C ASP A 225 -3.09 8.28 -16.72
N PRO A 226 -3.83 8.89 -15.79
CA PRO A 226 -4.47 8.15 -14.71
C PRO A 226 -5.49 7.09 -15.16
N ALA A 227 -6.21 7.35 -16.27
CA ALA A 227 -7.22 6.43 -16.80
C ALA A 227 -6.56 5.16 -17.35
N THR A 228 -5.52 5.32 -18.16
CA THR A 228 -4.72 4.20 -18.70
C THR A 228 -4.08 3.39 -17.56
N ARG A 229 -3.54 4.04 -16.53
CA ARG A 229 -2.98 3.31 -15.37
C ARG A 229 -4.03 2.47 -14.65
N SER A 230 -5.23 3.04 -14.44
CA SER A 230 -6.33 2.30 -13.81
C SER A 230 -6.76 1.10 -14.67
N ALA A 231 -6.94 1.31 -15.97
CA ALA A 231 -7.32 0.24 -16.88
C ALA A 231 -6.28 -0.89 -16.94
N THR A 232 -4.99 -0.55 -17.01
CA THR A 232 -3.90 -1.55 -17.00
C THR A 232 -3.89 -2.35 -15.68
N GLN A 233 -4.12 -1.69 -14.56
CA GLN A 233 -4.21 -2.37 -13.26
C GLN A 233 -5.40 -3.32 -13.20
N ASP A 234 -6.58 -2.87 -13.65
CA ASP A 234 -7.80 -3.68 -13.67
C ASP A 234 -7.63 -4.89 -14.61
N ASP A 235 -7.04 -4.70 -15.80
CA ASP A 235 -6.79 -5.78 -16.76
C ASP A 235 -5.79 -6.82 -16.20
N PHE A 236 -4.81 -6.39 -15.41
CA PHE A 236 -3.90 -7.32 -14.72
C PHE A 236 -4.61 -8.10 -13.60
N LEU A 237 -5.46 -7.43 -12.82
CA LEU A 237 -6.25 -8.10 -11.78
C LEU A 237 -7.25 -9.10 -12.37
N MET A 238 -7.83 -8.78 -13.55
CA MET A 238 -8.79 -9.62 -14.26
C MET A 238 -8.14 -10.67 -15.20
N GLU A 239 -6.81 -10.88 -15.09
CA GLU A 239 -6.07 -11.88 -15.87
C GLU A 239 -6.12 -11.71 -17.40
N LYS A 240 -6.44 -10.48 -17.88
CA LYS A 240 -6.35 -10.15 -19.30
C LYS A 240 -4.90 -9.89 -19.72
N ILE A 241 -4.05 -9.53 -18.77
CA ILE A 241 -2.62 -9.28 -18.89
C ILE A 241 -1.89 -10.25 -17.96
N ASP A 242 -0.87 -10.93 -18.47
CA ASP A 242 -0.09 -11.89 -17.73
C ASP A 242 1.12 -11.23 -17.03
N VAL A 243 1.68 -10.19 -17.67
CA VAL A 243 2.92 -9.54 -17.20
C VAL A 243 2.77 -8.02 -17.20
N ILE A 244 3.10 -7.41 -16.07
CA ILE A 244 3.28 -5.96 -15.98
C ILE A 244 4.77 -5.64 -16.02
N VAL A 245 5.17 -4.75 -16.93
CA VAL A 245 6.50 -4.12 -16.91
C VAL A 245 6.36 -2.74 -16.31
N ALA A 246 7.03 -2.47 -15.19
CA ALA A 246 6.77 -1.28 -14.41
C ALA A 246 8.02 -0.60 -13.84
N THR A 247 7.88 0.67 -13.47
CA THR A 247 8.74 1.30 -12.49
C THR A 247 8.22 0.98 -11.07
N ILE A 248 8.95 1.41 -10.02
CA ILE A 248 8.52 1.27 -8.61
C ILE A 248 7.14 1.88 -8.31
N ALA A 249 6.54 2.62 -9.24
CA ALA A 249 5.19 3.16 -9.11
C ALA A 249 4.09 2.07 -9.11
N PHE A 250 4.39 0.85 -9.56
CA PHE A 250 3.51 -0.30 -9.52
C PHE A 250 3.91 -1.21 -8.34
N GLY A 251 2.96 -1.70 -7.59
CA GLY A 251 3.22 -2.70 -6.53
C GLY A 251 2.64 -2.32 -5.17
N MET A 252 2.75 -1.08 -4.73
CA MET A 252 2.11 -0.66 -3.49
C MET A 252 0.59 -0.57 -3.66
N GLY A 253 -0.15 -1.43 -2.95
CA GLY A 253 -1.61 -1.44 -2.98
C GLY A 253 -2.24 -2.35 -4.05
N ILE A 254 -1.47 -3.19 -4.72
CA ILE A 254 -2.00 -4.19 -5.65
C ILE A 254 -2.17 -5.50 -4.90
N ASP A 255 -3.42 -5.92 -4.75
CA ASP A 255 -3.80 -7.18 -4.12
C ASP A 255 -4.16 -8.21 -5.20
N LYS A 256 -3.13 -8.76 -5.87
CA LYS A 256 -3.26 -9.89 -6.80
C LYS A 256 -2.63 -11.12 -6.17
N PRO A 257 -3.42 -12.14 -5.80
CA PRO A 257 -2.95 -13.27 -5.00
C PRO A 257 -2.08 -14.26 -5.78
N ASP A 258 -2.07 -14.18 -7.09
CA ASP A 258 -1.46 -15.17 -8.00
C ASP A 258 -0.22 -14.65 -8.75
N VAL A 259 0.40 -13.56 -8.30
CA VAL A 259 1.72 -13.16 -8.82
C VAL A 259 2.74 -14.24 -8.47
N ARG A 260 3.31 -14.88 -9.49
CA ARG A 260 4.20 -16.05 -9.35
C ARG A 260 5.67 -15.73 -9.52
N PHE A 261 5.99 -14.61 -10.18
CA PHE A 261 7.38 -14.16 -10.31
C PHE A 261 7.47 -12.63 -10.29
N VAL A 262 8.59 -12.16 -9.77
CA VAL A 262 9.00 -10.77 -9.85
C VAL A 262 10.42 -10.75 -10.40
N ILE A 263 10.64 -10.00 -11.48
CA ILE A 263 11.95 -9.83 -12.10
C ILE A 263 12.39 -8.38 -11.89
N HIS A 264 13.53 -8.18 -11.27
CA HIS A 264 14.21 -6.90 -11.26
C HIS A 264 15.16 -6.85 -12.45
N TYR A 265 14.76 -6.14 -13.52
CA TYR A 265 15.58 -5.92 -14.71
C TYR A 265 16.85 -5.15 -14.36
N ASP A 266 16.74 -4.20 -13.46
CA ASP A 266 17.85 -3.46 -12.87
C ASP A 266 17.92 -3.74 -11.37
N MET A 267 19.15 -3.85 -10.84
CA MET A 267 19.35 -4.07 -9.40
C MET A 267 18.76 -2.92 -8.59
N PRO A 268 17.91 -3.19 -7.61
CA PRO A 268 17.43 -2.17 -6.67
C PRO A 268 18.58 -1.51 -5.90
N LYS A 269 18.36 -0.25 -5.50
CA LYS A 269 19.39 0.53 -4.80
C LYS A 269 19.68 0.05 -3.38
N SER A 270 18.76 -0.67 -2.77
CA SER A 270 18.88 -1.20 -1.41
C SER A 270 18.18 -2.55 -1.29
N LEU A 271 18.52 -3.28 -0.24
CA LEU A 271 17.90 -4.57 0.07
C LEU A 271 16.40 -4.38 0.40
N GLU A 272 16.07 -3.31 1.08
CA GLU A 272 14.68 -2.96 1.41
C GLU A 272 13.85 -2.67 0.15
N GLY A 273 14.45 -2.02 -0.86
CA GLY A 273 13.82 -1.79 -2.16
C GLY A 273 13.68 -3.06 -3.00
N TYR A 274 14.49 -4.09 -2.73
CA TYR A 274 14.36 -5.41 -3.35
C TYR A 274 13.26 -6.24 -2.70
N TYR A 275 13.10 -6.10 -1.41
CA TYR A 275 12.19 -6.89 -0.57
C TYR A 275 10.76 -6.36 -0.61
#